data_cf0987e10e8592fbdbe98a277143d881
#
_entry.id   cf0987e10e8592fbdbe98a277143d881
#
_cell.length_a   1.000
_cell.length_b   1.000
_cell.length_c   1.000
_cell.angle_alpha   90.00
_cell.angle_beta   90.00
_cell.angle_gamma   90.00
#
_symmetry.space_group_name_H-M   'P 1'
#
loop_
_entity.id
_entity.type
_entity.pdbx_description
1 polymer ?
#
loop_
_entity_poly.entity_id
_entity_poly.type
_entity_poly.pdbx_seq_one_letter_code
_entity_poly.pdbx_strand_id
1 'polypeptide(L)'
;WQNKCVHWKNKWPVYQGGYDADTVNMYEFTKTLSELASEDEIVVSDAGSSYYVTSQSFTFNSNKQRYITSGAQADMGFTLPAAIGTCIAANKSVVGITGDGSFQLNIQELQTIKHYNLPVKLIVWNNNGYLSIRATQNKFFDGRRIGTDPESGVSFPEVEKIAKAYDLPYVKINNTAELRKKLTDVITASGPVVCEVMCPENQEIIPMVSAIKNDDGSMTSKPIEDMYPFLDRDEFLKEMIVDSYLK
;
A
#
# COMPACT_ATOMS: atom_id res chain seq x y z
N TRP A 1 -19.78 19.57 -8.58
CA TRP A 1 -18.54 18.98 -8.12
C TRP A 1 -18.54 17.45 -8.29
N GLN A 2 -19.50 16.74 -7.73
CA GLN A 2 -19.58 15.27 -7.79
C GLN A 2 -19.46 14.70 -9.21
N ASN A 3 -20.18 15.28 -10.18
CA ASN A 3 -20.12 14.84 -11.59
C ASN A 3 -18.71 15.00 -12.18
N LYS A 4 -17.99 16.07 -11.80
CA LYS A 4 -16.60 16.29 -12.23
C LYS A 4 -15.67 15.24 -11.64
N CYS A 5 -15.82 14.90 -10.36
CA CYS A 5 -15.06 13.83 -9.72
C CYS A 5 -15.30 12.46 -10.37
N VAL A 6 -16.56 12.14 -10.69
CA VAL A 6 -16.91 10.89 -11.39
C VAL A 6 -16.29 10.87 -12.79
N HIS A 7 -16.37 12.00 -13.52
CA HIS A 7 -15.73 12.13 -14.82
C HIS A 7 -14.23 11.84 -14.75
N TRP A 8 -13.50 12.48 -13.83
CA TRP A 8 -12.06 12.27 -13.67
C TRP A 8 -11.70 10.84 -13.28
N LYS A 9 -12.43 10.23 -12.34
CA LYS A 9 -12.22 8.82 -11.95
C LYS A 9 -12.40 7.86 -13.13
N ASN A 10 -13.35 8.13 -14.01
CA ASN A 10 -13.57 7.29 -15.18
C ASN A 10 -12.55 7.54 -16.29
N LYS A 11 -12.10 8.78 -16.44
CA LYS A 11 -11.13 9.18 -17.46
C LYS A 11 -9.71 8.72 -17.12
N TRP A 12 -9.33 8.80 -15.84
CA TRP A 12 -8.01 8.44 -15.34
C TRP A 12 -8.12 7.49 -14.13
N PRO A 13 -8.52 6.24 -14.35
CA PRO A 13 -8.62 5.28 -13.27
C PRO A 13 -7.24 4.96 -12.69
N VAL A 14 -7.13 4.92 -11.36
CA VAL A 14 -5.89 4.54 -10.67
C VAL A 14 -5.53 3.08 -10.96
N TYR A 15 -6.53 2.20 -10.96
CA TYR A 15 -6.37 0.81 -11.37
C TYR A 15 -6.44 0.71 -12.89
N GLN A 16 -5.36 0.27 -13.53
CA GLN A 16 -5.27 0.19 -14.99
C GLN A 16 -5.40 -1.25 -15.52
N GLY A 17 -5.10 -2.26 -14.68
CA GLY A 17 -5.06 -3.66 -15.09
C GLY A 17 -3.84 -4.00 -15.97
N GLY A 18 -3.82 -5.24 -16.47
CA GLY A 18 -2.74 -5.70 -17.36
C GLY A 18 -1.37 -5.83 -16.71
N TYR A 19 -1.32 -5.93 -15.38
CA TYR A 19 -0.10 -6.12 -14.61
C TYR A 19 0.48 -7.51 -14.83
N ASP A 20 1.82 -7.63 -14.63
CA ASP A 20 2.48 -8.92 -14.61
C ASP A 20 1.82 -9.84 -13.55
N ALA A 21 1.60 -11.09 -13.93
CA ALA A 21 0.90 -12.07 -13.10
C ALA A 21 1.84 -12.91 -12.21
N ASP A 22 3.14 -12.84 -12.41
CA ASP A 22 4.14 -13.65 -11.66
C ASP A 22 4.26 -13.22 -10.20
N THR A 23 3.89 -11.99 -9.90
CA THR A 23 3.75 -11.42 -8.55
C THR A 23 2.40 -10.72 -8.43
N VAL A 24 2.06 -10.24 -7.24
CA VAL A 24 0.82 -9.52 -7.00
C VAL A 24 1.08 -8.01 -7.05
N ASN A 25 0.60 -7.35 -8.10
CA ASN A 25 0.60 -5.89 -8.12
C ASN A 25 -0.23 -5.33 -6.96
N MET A 26 0.29 -4.34 -6.25
CA MET A 26 -0.36 -3.79 -5.04
C MET A 26 -1.72 -3.13 -5.35
N TYR A 27 -1.90 -2.56 -6.54
CA TYR A 27 -3.20 -2.03 -6.99
C TYR A 27 -4.21 -3.16 -7.28
N GLU A 28 -3.76 -4.27 -7.86
CA GLU A 28 -4.58 -5.48 -8.06
C GLU A 28 -5.01 -6.07 -6.71
N PHE A 29 -4.07 -6.14 -5.74
CA PHE A 29 -4.37 -6.55 -4.38
C PHE A 29 -5.46 -5.67 -3.76
N THR A 30 -5.28 -4.35 -3.81
CA THR A 30 -6.20 -3.40 -3.15
C THR A 30 -7.58 -3.41 -3.80
N LYS A 31 -7.64 -3.53 -5.13
CA LYS A 31 -8.91 -3.72 -5.85
C LYS A 31 -9.62 -4.99 -5.40
N THR A 32 -8.90 -6.12 -5.38
CA THR A 32 -9.45 -7.41 -4.95
C THR A 32 -9.92 -7.36 -3.50
N LEU A 33 -9.15 -6.73 -2.60
CA LEU A 33 -9.56 -6.52 -1.21
C LEU A 33 -10.83 -5.67 -1.12
N SER A 34 -10.94 -4.59 -1.89
CA SER A 34 -12.14 -3.74 -1.92
C SER A 34 -13.40 -4.50 -2.33
N GLU A 35 -13.26 -5.41 -3.30
CA GLU A 35 -14.36 -6.25 -3.78
C GLU A 35 -14.80 -7.33 -2.78
N LEU A 36 -13.87 -7.79 -1.94
CA LEU A 36 -14.10 -8.84 -0.94
C LEU A 36 -14.46 -8.27 0.45
N ALA A 37 -14.18 -7.00 0.69
CA ALA A 37 -14.35 -6.34 1.97
C ALA A 37 -15.83 -6.36 2.44
N SER A 38 -16.04 -6.65 3.72
CA SER A 38 -17.34 -6.60 4.36
C SER A 38 -17.91 -5.17 4.41
N GLU A 39 -19.23 -5.04 4.62
CA GLU A 39 -19.88 -3.72 4.72
C GLU A 39 -19.30 -2.81 5.82
N ASP A 40 -18.65 -3.40 6.82
CA ASP A 40 -18.09 -2.68 7.96
C ASP A 40 -16.61 -2.96 8.17
N GLU A 41 -15.90 -3.32 7.09
CA GLU A 41 -14.47 -3.60 7.11
C GLU A 41 -13.65 -2.42 7.64
N ILE A 42 -12.64 -2.74 8.44
CA ILE A 42 -11.66 -1.74 8.87
C ILE A 42 -10.30 -2.14 8.32
N VAL A 43 -9.72 -1.26 7.53
CA VAL A 43 -8.37 -1.41 6.98
C VAL A 43 -7.43 -0.46 7.69
N VAL A 44 -6.27 -0.96 8.11
CA VAL A 44 -5.19 -0.17 8.75
C VAL A 44 -3.94 -0.28 7.89
N SER A 45 -3.24 0.83 7.65
CA SER A 45 -1.93 0.80 6.99
C SER A 45 -0.97 1.84 7.58
N ASP A 46 0.31 1.75 7.23
CA ASP A 46 1.34 2.60 7.84
C ASP A 46 2.08 3.53 6.87
N ALA A 47 3.03 3.02 6.11
CA ALA A 47 4.01 3.84 5.40
C ALA A 47 4.31 3.31 4.00
N GLY A 48 4.94 4.15 3.18
CA GLY A 48 5.38 3.78 1.85
C GLY A 48 4.23 3.27 0.97
N SER A 49 4.47 2.17 0.25
CA SER A 49 3.47 1.61 -0.67
C SER A 49 2.18 1.16 0.01
N SER A 50 2.25 0.62 1.24
CA SER A 50 1.04 0.21 1.98
C SER A 50 0.10 1.39 2.25
N TYR A 51 0.66 2.56 2.54
CA TYR A 51 -0.10 3.80 2.70
C TYR A 51 -0.56 4.36 1.35
N TYR A 52 0.38 4.60 0.43
CA TYR A 52 0.06 5.30 -0.83
C TYR A 52 -0.93 4.54 -1.69
N VAL A 53 -0.66 3.27 -1.98
CA VAL A 53 -1.53 2.46 -2.85
C VAL A 53 -2.89 2.22 -2.22
N THR A 54 -2.95 1.90 -0.92
CA THR A 54 -4.23 1.70 -0.24
C THR A 54 -5.06 2.99 -0.21
N SER A 55 -4.43 4.14 0.09
CA SER A 55 -5.12 5.44 0.08
C SER A 55 -5.65 5.83 -1.30
N GLN A 56 -4.93 5.50 -2.36
CA GLN A 56 -5.29 5.84 -3.74
C GLN A 56 -6.38 4.93 -4.30
N SER A 57 -6.38 3.64 -3.96
CA SER A 57 -7.11 2.64 -4.71
C SER A 57 -8.14 1.82 -3.91
N PHE A 58 -8.14 1.89 -2.56
CA PHE A 58 -9.18 1.23 -1.79
C PHE A 58 -10.53 1.91 -2.03
N THR A 59 -11.49 1.13 -2.52
CA THR A 59 -12.84 1.61 -2.83
C THR A 59 -13.78 1.28 -1.68
N PHE A 60 -14.35 2.32 -1.07
CA PHE A 60 -15.38 2.17 -0.04
C PHE A 60 -16.71 1.83 -0.68
N ASN A 61 -17.29 0.70 -0.31
CA ASN A 61 -18.59 0.23 -0.78
C ASN A 61 -19.70 0.47 0.24
N SER A 62 -19.34 0.94 1.45
CA SER A 62 -20.27 1.23 2.54
C SER A 62 -19.74 2.39 3.39
N ASN A 63 -20.66 3.17 3.97
CA ASN A 63 -20.33 4.24 4.91
C ASN A 63 -19.93 3.73 6.31
N LYS A 64 -20.02 2.42 6.54
CA LYS A 64 -19.57 1.77 7.78
C LYS A 64 -18.10 1.37 7.73
N GLN A 65 -17.53 1.22 6.51
CA GLN A 65 -16.12 0.91 6.34
C GLN A 65 -15.23 2.05 6.83
N ARG A 66 -14.02 1.71 7.30
CA ARG A 66 -13.04 2.67 7.79
C ARG A 66 -11.66 2.36 7.25
N TYR A 67 -10.91 3.41 7.00
CA TYR A 67 -9.47 3.33 6.73
C TYR A 67 -8.73 4.17 7.76
N ILE A 68 -7.77 3.55 8.44
CA ILE A 68 -6.98 4.14 9.52
C ILE A 68 -5.53 4.11 9.15
N THR A 69 -4.86 5.24 9.27
CA THR A 69 -3.43 5.39 8.95
C THR A 69 -2.82 6.56 9.69
N SER A 70 -1.50 6.56 9.85
CA SER A 70 -0.72 7.70 10.36
C SER A 70 -0.43 8.75 9.28
N GLY A 71 -1.35 8.98 8.35
CA GLY A 71 -1.16 9.67 7.06
C GLY A 71 -0.34 10.95 7.04
N ALA A 72 -0.31 11.74 8.13
CA ALA A 72 0.48 12.96 8.20
C ALA A 72 1.99 12.71 8.37
N GLN A 73 2.39 11.59 8.99
CA GLN A 73 3.77 11.22 9.29
C GLN A 73 4.23 9.98 8.53
N ALA A 74 3.30 9.08 8.18
CA ALA A 74 3.56 7.82 7.48
C ALA A 74 4.60 6.96 8.24
N ASP A 75 4.34 6.73 9.53
CA ASP A 75 5.27 6.04 10.43
C ASP A 75 5.36 4.56 10.08
N MET A 76 6.56 4.07 9.77
CA MET A 76 6.80 2.64 9.67
C MET A 76 6.56 1.95 11.01
N GLY A 77 5.93 0.75 10.96
CA GLY A 77 5.60 -0.03 12.15
C GLY A 77 4.27 0.36 12.82
N PHE A 78 3.55 1.36 12.32
CA PHE A 78 2.26 1.77 12.87
C PHE A 78 1.17 0.69 12.72
N THR A 79 1.18 -0.09 11.63
CA THR A 79 0.09 -1.04 11.31
C THR A 79 -0.18 -2.03 12.43
N LEU A 80 0.83 -2.69 13.01
CA LEU A 80 0.61 -3.71 14.03
C LEU A 80 -0.09 -3.15 15.27
N PRO A 81 0.47 -2.18 16.01
CA PRO A 81 -0.15 -1.64 17.20
C PRO A 81 -1.51 -0.96 16.91
N ALA A 82 -1.64 -0.31 15.77
CA ALA A 82 -2.91 0.32 15.37
C ALA A 82 -3.99 -0.70 15.04
N ALA A 83 -3.65 -1.82 14.37
CA ALA A 83 -4.59 -2.90 14.11
C ALA A 83 -5.06 -3.58 15.41
N ILE A 84 -4.17 -3.79 16.37
CA ILE A 84 -4.50 -4.28 17.72
C ILE A 84 -5.47 -3.34 18.42
N GLY A 85 -5.11 -2.06 18.51
CA GLY A 85 -5.97 -1.04 19.15
C GLY A 85 -7.33 -0.92 18.49
N THR A 86 -7.35 -0.93 17.17
CA THR A 86 -8.59 -0.88 16.38
C THR A 86 -9.45 -2.14 16.57
N CYS A 87 -8.84 -3.32 16.55
CA CYS A 87 -9.52 -4.59 16.77
C CYS A 87 -10.20 -4.63 18.15
N ILE A 88 -9.50 -4.19 19.21
CA ILE A 88 -10.02 -4.11 20.55
C ILE A 88 -11.15 -3.07 20.65
N ALA A 89 -10.95 -1.87 20.13
CA ALA A 89 -11.92 -0.77 20.21
C ALA A 89 -13.19 -1.07 19.41
N ALA A 90 -13.08 -1.70 18.25
CA ALA A 90 -14.22 -2.03 17.40
C ALA A 90 -14.86 -3.39 17.75
N ASN A 91 -14.18 -4.21 18.56
CA ASN A 91 -14.57 -5.58 18.91
C ASN A 91 -14.89 -6.45 17.69
N LYS A 92 -14.03 -6.37 16.66
CA LYS A 92 -14.18 -7.14 15.41
C LYS A 92 -12.86 -7.33 14.66
N SER A 93 -12.92 -8.12 13.58
CA SER A 93 -11.78 -8.33 12.67
C SER A 93 -11.30 -7.02 12.05
N VAL A 94 -9.99 -6.94 11.82
CA VAL A 94 -9.31 -5.80 11.18
C VAL A 94 -8.29 -6.32 10.18
N VAL A 95 -8.23 -5.69 9.00
CA VAL A 95 -7.19 -5.95 8.00
C VAL A 95 -6.08 -4.92 8.18
N GLY A 96 -4.87 -5.37 8.56
CA GLY A 96 -3.68 -4.53 8.63
C GLY A 96 -2.79 -4.78 7.42
N ILE A 97 -2.38 -3.73 6.71
CA ILE A 97 -1.49 -3.82 5.53
C ILE A 97 -0.17 -3.10 5.84
N THR A 98 0.94 -3.80 5.75
CA THR A 98 2.28 -3.26 6.01
C THR A 98 3.29 -3.75 4.97
N GLY A 99 4.40 -3.07 4.82
CA GLY A 99 5.53 -3.54 4.00
C GLY A 99 6.47 -4.47 4.80
N ASP A 100 7.29 -5.24 4.10
CA ASP A 100 8.29 -6.16 4.67
C ASP A 100 9.25 -5.46 5.64
N GLY A 101 9.72 -4.26 5.30
CA GLY A 101 10.57 -3.45 6.17
C GLY A 101 9.84 -2.84 7.36
N SER A 102 8.65 -2.31 7.13
CA SER A 102 7.83 -1.70 8.18
C SER A 102 7.37 -2.72 9.22
N PHE A 103 7.07 -3.94 8.80
CA PHE A 103 6.71 -5.06 9.66
C PHE A 103 7.73 -5.34 10.77
N GLN A 104 9.03 -5.11 10.50
CA GLN A 104 10.10 -5.39 11.47
C GLN A 104 10.09 -4.46 12.69
N LEU A 105 9.53 -3.27 12.59
CA LEU A 105 9.67 -2.25 13.64
C LEU A 105 8.85 -2.51 14.90
N ASN A 106 7.74 -3.25 14.79
CA ASN A 106 6.89 -3.62 15.92
C ASN A 106 6.52 -5.11 15.93
N ILE A 107 7.42 -5.96 15.43
CA ILE A 107 7.22 -7.40 15.29
C ILE A 107 6.84 -8.10 16.60
N GLN A 108 7.29 -7.59 17.75
CA GLN A 108 6.97 -8.12 19.09
C GLN A 108 5.47 -8.07 19.40
N GLU A 109 4.71 -7.19 18.73
CA GLU A 109 3.25 -7.09 18.92
C GLU A 109 2.48 -8.29 18.37
N LEU A 110 3.12 -9.16 17.61
CA LEU A 110 2.56 -10.46 17.24
C LEU A 110 2.24 -11.31 18.48
N GLN A 111 3.01 -11.14 19.57
CA GLN A 111 2.72 -11.82 20.83
C GLN A 111 1.42 -11.31 21.45
N THR A 112 1.11 -10.04 21.33
CA THR A 112 -0.16 -9.45 21.80
C THR A 112 -1.34 -10.02 21.01
N ILE A 113 -1.21 -10.10 19.68
CA ILE A 113 -2.21 -10.72 18.79
C ILE A 113 -2.44 -12.18 19.17
N LYS A 114 -1.36 -12.95 19.37
CA LYS A 114 -1.43 -14.36 19.76
C LYS A 114 -2.08 -14.54 21.12
N HIS A 115 -1.62 -13.78 22.13
CA HIS A 115 -2.09 -13.93 23.51
C HIS A 115 -3.59 -13.70 23.67
N TYR A 116 -4.11 -12.66 23.03
CA TYR A 116 -5.54 -12.32 23.08
C TYR A 116 -6.36 -12.93 21.95
N ASN A 117 -5.76 -13.74 21.09
CA ASN A 117 -6.39 -14.32 19.91
C ASN A 117 -7.16 -13.28 19.06
N LEU A 118 -6.56 -12.11 18.88
CA LEU A 118 -7.21 -10.99 18.17
C LEU A 118 -7.38 -11.33 16.69
N PRO A 119 -8.55 -11.17 16.09
CA PRO A 119 -8.81 -11.51 14.68
C PRO A 119 -8.21 -10.47 13.71
N VAL A 120 -6.93 -10.17 13.87
CA VAL A 120 -6.17 -9.30 12.96
C VAL A 120 -5.70 -10.10 11.75
N LYS A 121 -6.02 -9.63 10.55
CA LYS A 121 -5.54 -10.15 9.27
C LYS A 121 -4.36 -9.30 8.84
N LEU A 122 -3.16 -9.71 9.21
CA LEU A 122 -1.95 -8.96 8.90
C LEU A 122 -1.44 -9.33 7.52
N ILE A 123 -1.53 -8.39 6.60
CA ILE A 123 -1.02 -8.50 5.23
C ILE A 123 0.37 -7.86 5.18
N VAL A 124 1.36 -8.64 4.80
CA VAL A 124 2.74 -8.16 4.59
C VAL A 124 3.02 -8.14 3.08
N TRP A 125 3.09 -6.97 2.49
CA TRP A 125 3.55 -6.79 1.12
C TRP A 125 5.06 -6.93 1.06
N ASN A 126 5.52 -8.07 0.55
CA ASN A 126 6.93 -8.38 0.41
C ASN A 126 7.40 -8.01 -1.01
N ASN A 127 8.13 -6.92 -1.10
CA ASN A 127 8.79 -6.45 -2.32
C ASN A 127 10.33 -6.40 -2.17
N ASN A 128 10.85 -7.18 -1.22
CA ASN A 128 12.28 -7.38 -0.97
C ASN A 128 13.03 -6.05 -0.68
N GLY A 129 12.43 -5.17 0.13
CA GLY A 129 13.12 -3.94 0.54
C GLY A 129 12.27 -2.67 0.64
N TYR A 130 12.95 -1.55 0.78
CA TYR A 130 12.34 -0.23 0.92
C TYR A 130 12.02 0.41 -0.44
N LEU A 131 10.86 0.08 -1.02
CA LEU A 131 10.45 0.50 -2.36
C LEU A 131 10.52 2.02 -2.58
N SER A 132 10.00 2.81 -1.66
CA SER A 132 9.96 4.28 -1.81
C SER A 132 11.35 4.90 -1.81
N ILE A 133 12.27 4.40 -0.96
CA ILE A 133 13.65 4.87 -0.92
C ILE A 133 14.38 4.42 -2.20
N ARG A 134 14.21 3.17 -2.61
CA ARG A 134 14.77 2.63 -3.86
C ARG A 134 14.34 3.43 -5.08
N ALA A 135 13.05 3.77 -5.19
CA ALA A 135 12.52 4.62 -6.25
C ALA A 135 13.16 6.03 -6.25
N THR A 136 13.33 6.63 -5.07
CA THR A 136 14.01 7.93 -4.92
C THR A 136 15.48 7.85 -5.35
N GLN A 137 16.19 6.81 -4.92
CA GLN A 137 17.61 6.63 -5.27
C GLN A 137 17.79 6.35 -6.78
N ASN A 138 16.88 5.58 -7.38
CA ASN A 138 16.90 5.37 -8.83
C ASN A 138 16.65 6.68 -9.59
N LYS A 139 15.71 7.50 -9.14
CA LYS A 139 15.30 8.71 -9.86
C LYS A 139 16.31 9.86 -9.74
N PHE A 140 16.86 10.07 -8.54
CA PHE A 140 17.63 11.28 -8.22
C PHE A 140 19.12 11.04 -8.00
N PHE A 141 19.54 9.78 -7.84
CA PHE A 141 20.92 9.41 -7.51
C PHE A 141 21.52 8.40 -8.52
N ASP A 142 21.03 8.42 -9.76
CA ASP A 142 21.53 7.58 -10.87
C ASP A 142 21.54 6.08 -10.52
N GLY A 143 20.59 5.62 -9.74
CA GLY A 143 20.48 4.22 -9.32
C GLY A 143 21.51 3.77 -8.28
N ARG A 144 22.26 4.68 -7.68
CA ARG A 144 23.19 4.36 -6.58
C ARG A 144 22.39 4.05 -5.33
N ARG A 145 22.21 2.77 -5.05
CA ARG A 145 21.42 2.26 -3.92
C ARG A 145 22.27 2.06 -2.68
N ILE A 146 21.75 2.45 -1.53
CA ILE A 146 22.34 2.25 -0.20
C ILE A 146 21.21 1.93 0.78
N GLY A 147 21.26 0.75 1.42
CA GLY A 147 20.35 0.36 2.49
C GLY A 147 18.88 0.23 2.07
N THR A 148 18.59 -0.25 0.86
CA THR A 148 17.23 -0.38 0.32
C THR A 148 16.80 -1.80 0.02
N ASP A 149 17.74 -2.70 -0.19
CA ASP A 149 17.55 -4.08 -0.60
C ASP A 149 18.77 -4.94 -0.21
N PRO A 150 18.73 -6.27 -0.38
CA PRO A 150 19.85 -7.15 -0.01
C PRO A 150 21.17 -6.79 -0.70
N GLU A 151 21.15 -6.36 -1.94
CA GLU A 151 22.35 -5.95 -2.69
C GLU A 151 22.98 -4.68 -2.12
N SER A 152 22.17 -3.79 -1.56
CA SER A 152 22.60 -2.52 -0.97
C SER A 152 22.75 -2.53 0.55
N GLY A 153 22.64 -3.73 1.19
CA GLY A 153 22.96 -3.95 2.60
C GLY A 153 21.80 -4.05 3.57
N VAL A 154 20.57 -4.28 3.10
CA VAL A 154 19.38 -4.51 3.95
C VAL A 154 18.70 -5.82 3.56
N SER A 155 18.46 -6.68 4.55
CA SER A 155 17.64 -7.88 4.38
C SER A 155 16.65 -8.02 5.53
N PHE A 156 15.56 -8.74 5.27
CA PHE A 156 14.52 -9.03 6.26
C PHE A 156 14.43 -10.53 6.53
N PRO A 157 14.00 -10.92 7.73
CA PRO A 157 13.77 -12.33 8.04
C PRO A 157 12.56 -12.85 7.24
N GLU A 158 12.56 -14.16 7.01
CA GLU A 158 11.45 -14.84 6.35
C GLU A 158 10.17 -14.70 7.19
N VAL A 159 9.13 -14.12 6.63
CA VAL A 159 7.83 -13.86 7.31
C VAL A 159 7.22 -15.14 7.85
N GLU A 160 7.34 -16.25 7.12
CA GLU A 160 6.87 -17.56 7.57
C GLU A 160 7.53 -18.03 8.87
N LYS A 161 8.86 -17.86 8.99
CA LYS A 161 9.59 -18.23 10.22
C LYS A 161 9.16 -17.38 11.41
N ILE A 162 8.91 -16.10 11.16
CA ILE A 162 8.39 -15.17 12.18
C ILE A 162 6.99 -15.60 12.63
N ALA A 163 6.07 -15.81 11.70
CA ALA A 163 4.72 -16.25 12.02
C ALA A 163 4.73 -17.56 12.85
N LYS A 164 5.56 -18.51 12.45
CA LYS A 164 5.75 -19.79 13.20
C LYS A 164 6.33 -19.57 14.60
N ALA A 165 7.28 -18.64 14.76
CA ALA A 165 7.88 -18.36 16.08
C ALA A 165 6.86 -17.81 17.08
N TYR A 166 5.81 -17.15 16.59
CA TYR A 166 4.68 -16.64 17.40
C TYR A 166 3.46 -17.59 17.38
N ASP A 167 3.57 -18.80 16.84
CA ASP A 167 2.47 -19.76 16.65
C ASP A 167 1.23 -19.13 15.97
N LEU A 168 1.44 -18.28 14.97
CA LEU A 168 0.38 -17.66 14.18
C LEU A 168 0.19 -18.41 12.87
N PRO A 169 -1.07 -18.60 12.40
CA PRO A 169 -1.34 -19.10 11.06
C PRO A 169 -0.68 -18.22 9.99
N TYR A 170 -0.10 -18.88 9.00
CA TYR A 170 0.61 -18.23 7.90
C TYR A 170 0.03 -18.64 6.54
N VAL A 171 -0.14 -17.68 5.66
CA VAL A 171 -0.55 -17.88 4.26
C VAL A 171 0.41 -17.11 3.37
N LYS A 172 0.82 -17.69 2.24
CA LYS A 172 1.62 -17.02 1.21
C LYS A 172 0.83 -16.92 -0.09
N ILE A 173 0.76 -15.71 -0.66
CA ILE A 173 0.21 -15.43 -1.98
C ILE A 173 1.37 -15.07 -2.90
N ASN A 174 1.69 -15.95 -3.85
CA ASN A 174 2.87 -15.78 -4.70
C ASN A 174 2.58 -14.94 -5.94
N ASN A 175 1.36 -15.05 -6.50
CA ASN A 175 1.01 -14.48 -7.78
C ASN A 175 -0.47 -14.10 -7.86
N THR A 176 -0.82 -13.41 -8.93
CA THR A 176 -2.20 -12.92 -9.14
C THR A 176 -3.24 -14.03 -9.26
N ALA A 177 -2.87 -15.21 -9.79
CA ALA A 177 -3.82 -16.33 -9.93
C ALA A 177 -4.28 -16.88 -8.57
N GLU A 178 -3.41 -16.84 -7.57
CA GLU A 178 -3.72 -17.27 -6.20
C GLU A 178 -4.48 -16.23 -5.38
N LEU A 179 -4.40 -14.95 -5.78
CA LEU A 179 -4.80 -13.80 -4.97
C LEU A 179 -6.22 -13.91 -4.43
N ARG A 180 -7.21 -13.96 -5.31
CA ARG A 180 -8.62 -13.88 -4.90
C ARG A 180 -9.00 -15.00 -3.93
N LYS A 181 -8.61 -16.24 -4.25
CA LYS A 181 -8.94 -17.39 -3.41
C LYS A 181 -8.30 -17.27 -2.03
N LYS A 182 -6.98 -17.12 -1.98
CA LYS A 182 -6.24 -17.07 -0.71
C LYS A 182 -6.61 -15.85 0.13
N LEU A 183 -6.83 -14.70 -0.50
CA LEU A 183 -7.26 -13.49 0.22
C LEU A 183 -8.66 -13.69 0.83
N THR A 184 -9.59 -14.33 0.12
CA THR A 184 -10.90 -14.69 0.67
C THR A 184 -10.72 -15.57 1.93
N ASP A 185 -9.91 -16.62 1.84
CA ASP A 185 -9.65 -17.53 2.97
C ASP A 185 -9.05 -16.78 4.18
N VAL A 186 -8.16 -15.81 3.93
CA VAL A 186 -7.52 -14.97 4.96
C VAL A 186 -8.53 -14.06 5.65
N ILE A 187 -9.30 -13.26 4.89
CA ILE A 187 -10.19 -12.26 5.49
C ILE A 187 -11.41 -12.89 6.20
N THR A 188 -11.82 -14.09 5.77
CA THR A 188 -12.94 -14.83 6.39
C THR A 188 -12.53 -15.74 7.54
N ALA A 189 -11.23 -15.91 7.80
CA ALA A 189 -10.75 -16.70 8.93
C ALA A 189 -11.25 -16.13 10.26
N SER A 190 -11.60 -16.96 11.22
CA SER A 190 -12.14 -16.52 12.52
C SER A 190 -11.09 -15.92 13.46
N GLY A 191 -9.82 -16.35 13.34
CA GLY A 191 -8.69 -15.92 14.19
C GLY A 191 -7.68 -15.03 13.47
N PRO A 192 -6.53 -14.74 14.10
CA PRO A 192 -5.43 -14.02 13.47
C PRO A 192 -4.82 -14.80 12.32
N VAL A 193 -4.34 -14.10 11.30
CA VAL A 193 -3.57 -14.68 10.18
C VAL A 193 -2.48 -13.71 9.77
N VAL A 194 -1.27 -14.20 9.56
CA VAL A 194 -0.19 -13.49 8.87
C VAL A 194 -0.19 -13.93 7.41
N CYS A 195 -0.43 -12.99 6.50
CA CYS A 195 -0.48 -13.24 5.07
C CYS A 195 0.64 -12.48 4.36
N GLU A 196 1.62 -13.20 3.84
CA GLU A 196 2.67 -12.64 2.99
C GLU A 196 2.21 -12.61 1.54
N VAL A 197 2.33 -11.45 0.91
CA VAL A 197 1.98 -11.25 -0.50
C VAL A 197 3.23 -10.85 -1.25
N MET A 198 3.65 -11.67 -2.22
CA MET A 198 4.82 -11.38 -3.03
C MET A 198 4.48 -10.29 -4.06
N CYS A 199 5.12 -9.12 -3.90
CA CYS A 199 4.88 -7.95 -4.73
C CYS A 199 6.08 -7.66 -5.63
N PRO A 200 5.89 -6.93 -6.76
CA PRO A 200 6.99 -6.50 -7.61
C PRO A 200 7.99 -5.63 -6.83
N GLU A 201 9.28 -5.91 -7.01
CA GLU A 201 10.35 -5.16 -6.34
C GLU A 201 10.40 -3.67 -6.74
N ASN A 202 10.02 -3.37 -7.97
CA ASN A 202 10.11 -2.04 -8.56
C ASN A 202 8.76 -1.54 -9.07
N GLN A 203 7.69 -1.80 -8.33
CA GLN A 203 6.37 -1.29 -8.70
C GLN A 203 6.33 0.24 -8.65
N GLU A 204 5.84 0.85 -9.72
CA GLU A 204 5.53 2.28 -9.72
C GLU A 204 4.29 2.58 -8.87
N ILE A 205 4.34 3.67 -8.13
CA ILE A 205 3.20 4.23 -7.39
C ILE A 205 2.78 5.50 -8.10
N ILE A 206 1.69 5.42 -8.83
CA ILE A 206 1.14 6.49 -9.66
C ILE A 206 -0.38 6.58 -9.50
N PRO A 207 -0.97 7.81 -9.58
CA PRO A 207 -0.32 9.10 -9.75
C PRO A 207 0.44 9.56 -8.50
N MET A 208 1.48 10.39 -8.69
CA MET A 208 2.26 10.93 -7.58
C MET A 208 2.70 12.37 -7.85
N VAL A 209 2.81 13.17 -6.80
CA VAL A 209 3.47 14.48 -6.88
C VAL A 209 4.94 14.27 -7.24
N SER A 210 5.41 14.94 -8.24
CA SER A 210 6.77 14.76 -8.75
C SER A 210 7.41 16.09 -9.14
N ALA A 211 8.74 16.13 -9.09
CA ALA A 211 9.52 17.21 -9.68
C ALA A 211 9.96 16.81 -11.09
N ILE A 212 10.10 17.81 -11.95
CA ILE A 212 10.76 17.68 -13.25
C ILE A 212 12.17 18.24 -13.18
N LYS A 213 13.10 17.62 -13.92
CA LYS A 213 14.44 18.14 -14.09
C LYS A 213 14.43 19.07 -15.31
N ASN A 214 14.84 20.32 -15.13
CA ASN A 214 14.94 21.31 -16.19
C ASN A 214 16.24 21.09 -16.99
N ASP A 215 16.33 21.72 -18.17
CA ASP A 215 17.49 21.61 -19.05
C ASP A 215 18.79 22.13 -18.40
N ASP A 216 18.69 23.09 -17.49
CA ASP A 216 19.82 23.64 -16.73
C ASP A 216 20.23 22.75 -15.53
N GLY A 217 19.59 21.58 -15.36
CA GLY A 217 19.82 20.64 -14.27
C GLY A 217 19.11 20.99 -12.96
N SER A 218 18.42 22.12 -12.88
CA SER A 218 17.58 22.47 -11.70
C SER A 218 16.33 21.59 -11.64
N MET A 219 15.71 21.55 -10.44
CA MET A 219 14.48 20.77 -10.20
C MET A 219 13.32 21.73 -9.94
N THR A 220 12.20 21.52 -10.65
CA THR A 220 10.94 22.23 -10.41
C THR A 220 9.90 21.27 -9.87
N SER A 221 9.43 21.51 -8.64
CA SER A 221 8.31 20.74 -8.08
C SER A 221 7.01 21.14 -8.78
N LYS A 222 6.22 20.15 -9.15
CA LYS A 222 4.89 20.37 -9.68
C LYS A 222 3.87 20.50 -8.53
N PRO A 223 2.79 21.25 -8.72
CA PRO A 223 1.72 21.32 -7.73
C PRO A 223 0.94 20.00 -7.64
N ILE A 224 0.16 19.87 -6.58
CA ILE A 224 -0.58 18.63 -6.30
C ILE A 224 -1.61 18.28 -7.38
N GLU A 225 -2.13 19.24 -8.10
CA GLU A 225 -3.05 19.02 -9.22
C GLU A 225 -2.35 18.56 -10.51
N ASP A 226 -1.02 18.67 -10.61
CA ASP A 226 -0.24 18.27 -11.79
C ASP A 226 0.69 17.10 -11.44
N MET A 227 0.08 15.93 -11.23
CA MET A 227 0.78 14.71 -10.81
C MET A 227 1.40 13.97 -11.99
N TYR A 228 2.48 13.22 -11.71
CA TYR A 228 3.05 12.26 -12.65
C TYR A 228 2.21 10.96 -12.65
N PRO A 229 1.97 10.35 -13.85
CA PRO A 229 2.36 10.78 -15.19
C PRO A 229 1.62 12.05 -15.64
N PHE A 230 2.40 13.02 -16.16
CA PHE A 230 1.85 14.32 -16.53
C PHE A 230 0.93 14.19 -17.73
N LEU A 231 -0.23 14.84 -17.66
CA LEU A 231 -1.15 14.95 -18.78
C LEU A 231 -0.57 15.87 -19.87
N ASP A 232 -1.07 15.72 -21.09
CA ASP A 232 -0.89 16.74 -22.12
C ASP A 232 -1.31 18.12 -21.58
N ARG A 233 -0.57 19.16 -21.93
CA ARG A 233 -0.79 20.49 -21.34
C ARG A 233 -2.15 21.09 -21.66
N ASP A 234 -2.62 20.92 -22.89
CA ASP A 234 -3.94 21.44 -23.30
C ASP A 234 -5.04 20.64 -22.59
N GLU A 235 -4.87 19.33 -22.46
CA GLU A 235 -5.79 18.49 -21.71
C GLU A 235 -5.84 18.87 -20.23
N PHE A 236 -4.68 19.06 -19.59
CA PHE A 236 -4.57 19.49 -18.20
C PHE A 236 -5.30 20.82 -17.96
N LEU A 237 -4.98 21.86 -18.77
CA LEU A 237 -5.57 23.18 -18.65
C LEU A 237 -7.09 23.17 -18.85
N LYS A 238 -7.59 22.35 -19.78
CA LYS A 238 -9.03 22.20 -20.05
C LYS A 238 -9.78 21.58 -18.86
N GLU A 239 -9.13 20.74 -18.08
CA GLU A 239 -9.74 20.07 -16.94
C GLU A 239 -9.62 20.87 -15.63
N MET A 240 -8.76 21.89 -15.59
CA MET A 240 -8.66 22.76 -14.42
C MET A 240 -9.96 23.55 -14.19
N ILE A 241 -10.34 23.71 -12.93
CA ILE A 241 -11.52 24.47 -12.50
C ILE A 241 -11.12 25.91 -12.17
N VAL A 242 -9.91 26.08 -11.65
CA VAL A 242 -9.29 27.36 -11.37
C VAL A 242 -8.08 27.53 -12.28
N ASP A 243 -7.73 28.76 -12.58
CA ASP A 243 -6.54 29.02 -13.42
C ASP A 243 -5.29 28.46 -12.74
N SER A 244 -4.49 27.73 -13.52
CA SER A 244 -3.19 27.25 -13.03
C SER A 244 -2.23 28.41 -12.85
N TYR A 245 -1.53 28.46 -11.72
CA TYR A 245 -0.44 29.43 -11.49
C TYR A 245 0.80 29.12 -12.33
N LEU A 246 0.91 27.92 -12.86
CA LEU A 246 2.01 27.50 -13.73
C LEU A 246 1.52 27.49 -15.17
N LYS A 247 1.82 28.56 -15.90
CA LYS A 247 1.66 28.61 -17.35
C LYS A 247 2.81 27.88 -18.04
#